data_c5005f80230fc732c41d13efd8d45b52
#
_entry.id   c5005f80230fc732c41d13efd8d45b52
#
_cell.length_a   1.000
_cell.length_b   1.000
_cell.length_c   1.000
_cell.angle_alpha   90.00
_cell.angle_beta   90.00
_cell.angle_gamma   90.00
#
_symmetry.space_group_name_H-M   'P 1'
#
loop_
_entity.id
_entity.type
_entity.pdbx_description
1 polymer ?
#
loop_
_entity_poly.entity_id
_entity_poly.type
_entity_poly.pdbx_seq_one_letter_code
_entity_poly.pdbx_strand_id
1 'polypeptide(L)'
;VAESLTGGLVAAEITSVPGASKVFRGSVTAYATELKHRLLGVDATLLAERGAVDPQVAAQMAAGVRKALEADWGIATTGVAGPDPQDGQPVGTVFVAVDGPLAPETGATRGGKTTALRLNGDRAEIRRESVRSVLALLLEQIAGEQTGNERAQDTERNGGF
;
A
#
# COMPACT_ATOMS: atom_id res chain seq x y z
N VAL A 1 -1.53 4.15 6.41
CA VAL A 1 -2.34 3.28 5.53
C VAL A 1 -3.33 4.12 4.74
N ALA A 2 -3.46 3.86 3.44
CA ALA A 2 -4.53 4.41 2.60
C ALA A 2 -5.51 3.28 2.22
N GLU A 3 -6.77 3.45 2.54
CA GLU A 3 -7.78 2.41 2.35
C GLU A 3 -8.91 2.89 1.42
N SER A 4 -9.33 2.02 0.51
CA SER A 4 -10.56 2.18 -0.25
C SER A 4 -11.53 1.06 0.14
N LEU A 5 -11.57 -0.06 -0.59
CA LEU A 5 -12.53 -1.14 -0.33
C LEU A 5 -12.44 -1.76 1.08
N THR A 6 -11.30 -1.68 1.74
CA THR A 6 -11.12 -2.22 3.09
C THR A 6 -11.69 -1.35 4.19
N GLY A 7 -11.91 -0.05 3.93
CA GLY A 7 -12.74 0.83 4.74
C GLY A 7 -12.35 0.98 6.21
N GLY A 8 -11.04 0.89 6.53
CA GLY A 8 -10.52 0.97 7.89
C GLY A 8 -10.07 -0.38 8.48
N LEU A 9 -10.32 -1.49 7.79
CA LEU A 9 -9.96 -2.83 8.30
C LEU A 9 -8.45 -3.04 8.41
N VAL A 10 -7.64 -2.46 7.52
CA VAL A 10 -6.17 -2.57 7.62
C VAL A 10 -5.66 -1.87 8.86
N ALA A 11 -6.13 -0.66 9.10
CA ALA A 11 -5.80 0.09 10.31
C ALA A 11 -6.28 -0.64 11.59
N ALA A 12 -7.48 -1.21 11.56
CA ALA A 12 -8.02 -1.98 12.67
C ALA A 12 -7.18 -3.22 12.96
N GLU A 13 -6.74 -3.95 11.95
CA GLU A 13 -5.88 -5.12 12.09
C GLU A 13 -4.52 -4.77 12.70
N ILE A 14 -3.86 -3.72 12.21
CA ILE A 14 -2.59 -3.25 12.77
C ILE A 14 -2.76 -2.83 14.23
N THR A 15 -3.80 -2.06 14.55
CA THR A 15 -4.02 -1.54 15.90
C THR A 15 -4.54 -2.58 16.87
N SER A 16 -4.96 -3.76 16.42
CA SER A 16 -5.29 -4.89 17.28
C SER A 16 -4.07 -5.48 18.00
N VAL A 17 -2.87 -5.21 17.48
CA VAL A 17 -1.62 -5.72 18.07
C VAL A 17 -1.16 -4.81 19.22
N PRO A 18 -0.94 -5.35 20.44
CA PRO A 18 -0.40 -4.57 21.54
C PRO A 18 0.95 -3.92 21.16
N GLY A 19 1.08 -2.63 21.45
CA GLY A 19 2.28 -1.86 21.10
C GLY A 19 2.26 -1.23 19.70
N ALA A 20 1.17 -1.35 18.95
CA ALA A 20 1.01 -0.74 17.62
C ALA A 20 1.32 0.77 17.62
N SER A 21 1.05 1.50 18.71
CA SER A 21 1.33 2.93 18.84
C SER A 21 2.80 3.32 18.65
N LYS A 22 3.73 2.37 18.75
CA LYS A 22 5.16 2.61 18.53
C LYS A 22 5.52 2.71 17.05
N VAL A 23 4.68 2.15 16.16
CA VAL A 23 4.99 2.04 14.72
C VAL A 23 3.87 2.56 13.82
N PHE A 24 2.63 2.55 14.26
CA PHE A 24 1.48 2.98 13.46
C PHE A 24 1.24 4.47 13.60
N ARG A 25 1.40 5.20 12.50
CA ARG A 25 1.20 6.66 12.43
C ARG A 25 -0.27 7.04 12.23
N GLY A 26 -0.99 6.27 11.43
CA GLY A 26 -2.38 6.58 11.13
C GLY A 26 -2.85 5.98 9.80
N SER A 27 -4.08 6.32 9.45
CA SER A 27 -4.70 5.87 8.19
C SER A 27 -5.65 6.92 7.63
N VAL A 28 -5.88 6.83 6.31
CA VAL A 28 -6.85 7.62 5.56
C VAL A 28 -7.74 6.67 4.79
N THR A 29 -9.04 6.68 5.07
CA THR A 29 -10.03 5.99 4.24
C THR A 29 -10.52 6.97 3.17
N ALA A 30 -9.92 6.89 1.98
CA ALA A 30 -10.29 7.69 0.81
C ALA A 30 -11.26 6.87 -0.07
N TYR A 31 -12.49 6.68 0.39
CA TYR A 31 -13.47 5.79 -0.22
C TYR A 31 -14.02 6.36 -1.53
N ALA A 32 -14.47 7.61 -1.52
CA ALA A 32 -14.88 8.32 -2.72
C ALA A 32 -13.66 8.59 -3.64
N THR A 33 -13.87 8.49 -4.95
CA THR A 33 -12.77 8.61 -5.92
C THR A 33 -12.02 9.92 -5.81
N GLU A 34 -12.73 11.04 -5.69
CA GLU A 34 -12.13 12.38 -5.58
C GLU A 34 -11.29 12.58 -4.32
N LEU A 35 -11.55 11.84 -3.24
CA LEU A 35 -10.76 11.92 -2.02
C LEU A 35 -9.36 11.32 -2.18
N LYS A 36 -9.17 10.40 -3.12
CA LYS A 36 -7.85 9.87 -3.47
C LYS A 36 -6.94 10.98 -4.00
N HIS A 37 -7.50 11.89 -4.80
CA HIS A 37 -6.78 13.09 -5.25
C HIS A 37 -6.61 14.11 -4.11
N ARG A 38 -7.70 14.49 -3.45
CA ARG A 38 -7.71 15.61 -2.50
C ARG A 38 -6.89 15.34 -1.24
N LEU A 39 -6.89 14.11 -0.73
CA LEU A 39 -6.23 13.75 0.53
C LEU A 39 -4.87 13.08 0.32
N LEU A 40 -4.70 12.35 -0.78
CA LEU A 40 -3.53 11.51 -1.02
C LEU A 40 -2.69 11.97 -2.22
N GLY A 41 -3.14 12.99 -2.95
CA GLY A 41 -2.42 13.54 -4.09
C GLY A 41 -2.36 12.61 -5.30
N VAL A 42 -3.28 11.66 -5.43
CA VAL A 42 -3.40 10.83 -6.64
C VAL A 42 -3.73 11.73 -7.82
N ASP A 43 -3.11 11.49 -8.97
CA ASP A 43 -3.31 12.28 -10.18
C ASP A 43 -4.79 12.28 -10.61
N ALA A 44 -5.37 13.47 -10.74
CA ALA A 44 -6.77 13.64 -11.11
C ALA A 44 -7.06 13.14 -12.53
N THR A 45 -6.11 13.30 -13.46
CA THR A 45 -6.23 12.82 -14.84
C THR A 45 -6.23 11.30 -14.87
N LEU A 46 -5.35 10.65 -14.10
CA LEU A 46 -5.31 9.20 -13.96
C LEU A 46 -6.66 8.65 -13.43
N LEU A 47 -7.22 9.29 -12.41
CA LEU A 47 -8.53 8.90 -11.87
C LEU A 47 -9.67 9.09 -12.89
N ALA A 48 -9.65 10.17 -13.68
CA ALA A 48 -10.64 10.44 -14.71
C ALA A 48 -10.57 9.43 -15.87
N GLU A 49 -9.36 9.02 -16.26
CA GLU A 49 -9.15 8.13 -17.41
C GLU A 49 -9.31 6.65 -17.04
N ARG A 50 -8.87 6.23 -15.86
CA ARG A 50 -8.78 4.81 -15.46
C ARG A 50 -9.68 4.41 -14.30
N GLY A 51 -10.30 5.38 -13.64
CA GLY A 51 -11.08 5.13 -12.42
C GLY A 51 -10.19 4.84 -11.20
N ALA A 52 -10.84 4.44 -10.12
CA ALA A 52 -10.17 4.21 -8.83
C ALA A 52 -9.49 2.83 -8.73
N VAL A 53 -9.90 1.87 -9.57
CA VAL A 53 -9.42 0.47 -9.51
C VAL A 53 -8.32 0.26 -10.54
N ASP A 54 -7.13 0.74 -10.23
CA ASP A 54 -5.97 0.76 -11.11
C ASP A 54 -4.66 0.61 -10.30
N PRO A 55 -3.64 -0.10 -10.83
CA PRO A 55 -2.39 -0.31 -10.10
C PRO A 55 -1.59 0.97 -9.84
N GLN A 56 -1.63 1.95 -10.75
CA GLN A 56 -0.96 3.24 -10.55
C GLN A 56 -1.68 4.07 -9.48
N VAL A 57 -3.01 3.99 -9.41
CA VAL A 57 -3.79 4.61 -8.33
C VAL A 57 -3.39 4.02 -6.99
N ALA A 58 -3.27 2.69 -6.86
CA ALA A 58 -2.79 2.06 -5.63
C ALA A 58 -1.39 2.52 -5.24
N ALA A 59 -0.45 2.58 -6.18
CA ALA A 59 0.91 3.04 -5.95
C ALA A 59 0.94 4.50 -5.47
N GLN A 60 0.18 5.38 -6.12
CA GLN A 60 0.10 6.80 -5.74
C GLN A 60 -0.61 6.99 -4.39
N MET A 61 -1.61 6.17 -4.06
CA MET A 61 -2.23 6.19 -2.73
C MET A 61 -1.22 5.83 -1.63
N ALA A 62 -0.40 4.80 -1.85
CA ALA A 62 0.63 4.38 -0.89
C ALA A 62 1.68 5.47 -0.67
N ALA A 63 2.21 6.05 -1.75
CA ALA A 63 3.15 7.16 -1.69
C ALA A 63 2.55 8.41 -1.04
N GLY A 64 1.31 8.74 -1.39
CA GLY A 64 0.58 9.89 -0.88
C GLY A 64 0.33 9.81 0.63
N VAL A 65 -0.11 8.66 1.14
CA VAL A 65 -0.36 8.50 2.58
C VAL A 65 0.94 8.46 3.38
N ARG A 66 2.01 7.86 2.84
CA ARG A 66 3.33 7.90 3.47
C ARG A 66 3.81 9.33 3.69
N LYS A 67 3.69 10.16 2.65
CA LYS A 67 4.04 11.58 2.70
C LYS A 67 3.12 12.37 3.63
N ALA A 68 1.81 12.21 3.52
CA ALA A 68 0.83 12.96 4.30
C ALA A 68 0.94 12.70 5.82
N LEU A 69 1.30 11.49 6.22
CA LEU A 69 1.44 11.09 7.62
C LEU A 69 2.89 11.07 8.11
N GLU A 70 3.85 11.49 7.27
CA GLU A 70 5.28 11.52 7.59
C GLU A 70 5.77 10.16 8.11
N ALA A 71 5.38 9.09 7.42
CA ALA A 71 5.77 7.72 7.75
C ALA A 71 6.92 7.23 6.88
N ASP A 72 7.67 6.21 7.35
CA ASP A 72 8.71 5.56 6.56
C ASP A 72 8.10 4.66 5.47
N TRP A 73 6.97 4.03 5.79
CA TRP A 73 6.25 3.13 4.90
C TRP A 73 4.80 3.59 4.72
N GLY A 74 4.32 3.54 3.50
CA GLY A 74 2.91 3.72 3.13
C GLY A 74 2.38 2.46 2.47
N ILE A 75 1.17 2.04 2.81
CA ILE A 75 0.49 0.93 2.16
C ILE A 75 -0.89 1.35 1.72
N ALA A 76 -1.38 0.75 0.63
CA ALA A 76 -2.66 1.11 0.06
C ALA A 76 -3.44 -0.08 -0.48
N THR A 77 -4.76 0.03 -0.43
CA THR A 77 -5.71 -0.90 -1.04
C THR A 77 -6.71 -0.15 -1.91
N THR A 78 -6.94 -0.62 -3.13
CA THR A 78 -8.06 -0.20 -3.97
C THR A 78 -8.60 -1.41 -4.74
N GLY A 79 -9.91 -1.45 -5.01
CA GLY A 79 -10.48 -2.60 -5.68
C GLY A 79 -11.99 -2.70 -5.57
N VAL A 80 -12.53 -3.78 -6.15
CA VAL A 80 -13.96 -4.07 -6.23
C VAL A 80 -14.33 -5.20 -5.29
N ALA A 81 -14.98 -4.87 -4.18
CA ALA A 81 -15.48 -5.85 -3.22
C ALA A 81 -16.82 -6.49 -3.64
N GLY A 82 -17.53 -5.89 -4.58
CA GLY A 82 -18.82 -6.36 -5.03
C GLY A 82 -20.01 -5.84 -4.22
N PRO A 83 -21.24 -6.26 -4.53
CA PRO A 83 -21.58 -7.32 -5.50
C PRO A 83 -21.44 -6.92 -6.98
N ASP A 84 -21.45 -5.62 -7.31
CA ASP A 84 -21.40 -5.13 -8.68
C ASP A 84 -19.97 -4.78 -9.12
N PRO A 85 -19.66 -4.89 -10.42
CA PRO A 85 -18.43 -4.37 -11.00
C PRO A 85 -18.30 -2.85 -10.80
N GLN A 86 -17.08 -2.33 -10.86
CA GLN A 86 -16.79 -0.90 -10.78
C GLN A 86 -15.68 -0.51 -11.75
N ASP A 87 -15.76 0.66 -12.37
CA ASP A 87 -14.74 1.21 -13.28
C ASP A 87 -14.32 0.22 -14.39
N GLY A 88 -15.26 -0.59 -14.90
CA GLY A 88 -14.98 -1.63 -15.88
C GLY A 88 -14.22 -2.86 -15.33
N GLN A 89 -13.97 -2.92 -14.03
CA GLN A 89 -13.27 -4.04 -13.38
C GLN A 89 -14.26 -4.99 -12.70
N PRO A 90 -14.09 -6.32 -12.88
CA PRO A 90 -14.94 -7.31 -12.23
C PRO A 90 -14.73 -7.35 -10.71
N VAL A 91 -15.73 -7.86 -10.00
CA VAL A 91 -15.66 -8.14 -8.57
C VAL A 91 -14.45 -9.03 -8.25
N GLY A 92 -13.73 -8.71 -7.19
CA GLY A 92 -12.50 -9.40 -6.78
C GLY A 92 -11.22 -8.86 -7.42
N THR A 93 -11.32 -7.87 -8.33
CA THR A 93 -10.14 -7.14 -8.80
C THR A 93 -9.68 -6.20 -7.69
N VAL A 94 -8.48 -6.44 -7.18
CA VAL A 94 -7.88 -5.64 -6.10
C VAL A 94 -6.43 -5.33 -6.44
N PHE A 95 -6.00 -4.12 -6.15
CA PHE A 95 -4.59 -3.73 -6.18
C PHE A 95 -4.15 -3.33 -4.77
N VAL A 96 -3.05 -3.91 -4.34
CA VAL A 96 -2.38 -3.57 -3.08
C VAL A 96 -1.02 -2.99 -3.40
N ALA A 97 -0.61 -1.96 -2.68
CA ALA A 97 0.65 -1.28 -2.93
C ALA A 97 1.38 -0.97 -1.62
N VAL A 98 2.69 -0.96 -1.70
CA VAL A 98 3.61 -0.52 -0.67
C VAL A 98 4.53 0.53 -1.26
N ASP A 99 4.79 1.60 -0.53
CA ASP A 99 5.79 2.62 -0.83
C ASP A 99 6.71 2.76 0.39
N GLY A 100 8.01 2.68 0.17
CA GLY A 100 9.02 2.66 1.22
C GLY A 100 9.95 3.87 1.20
N PRO A 101 10.96 3.89 2.08
CA PRO A 101 11.92 4.97 2.15
C PRO A 101 12.71 5.14 0.84
N LEU A 102 13.11 6.39 0.58
CA LEU A 102 13.95 6.72 -0.59
C LEU A 102 15.38 6.23 -0.36
N ALA A 103 15.99 5.68 -1.40
CA ALA A 103 17.41 5.36 -1.39
C ALA A 103 18.22 6.67 -1.40
N PRO A 104 19.15 6.90 -0.45
CA PRO A 104 19.89 8.15 -0.35
C PRO A 104 20.68 8.49 -1.62
N GLU A 105 21.20 7.47 -2.30
CA GLU A 105 22.09 7.65 -3.45
C GLU A 105 21.35 7.96 -4.77
N THR A 106 20.14 7.43 -4.93
CA THR A 106 19.41 7.50 -6.21
C THR A 106 18.10 8.27 -6.14
N GLY A 107 17.60 8.55 -4.93
CA GLY A 107 16.27 9.11 -4.74
C GLY A 107 15.13 8.17 -5.17
N ALA A 108 15.44 6.95 -5.59
CA ALA A 108 14.45 5.94 -5.94
C ALA A 108 13.82 5.35 -4.67
N THR A 109 12.57 4.97 -4.74
CA THR A 109 11.87 4.33 -3.63
C THR A 109 12.44 2.94 -3.39
N ARG A 110 12.93 2.68 -2.17
CA ARG A 110 13.26 1.33 -1.73
C ARG A 110 11.96 0.62 -1.34
N GLY A 111 11.76 -0.59 -1.88
CA GLY A 111 10.61 -1.42 -1.52
C GLY A 111 9.26 -0.94 -2.02
N GLY A 112 9.21 -0.09 -3.06
CA GLY A 112 7.97 0.23 -3.76
C GLY A 112 7.50 -0.97 -4.57
N LYS A 113 6.31 -1.51 -4.26
CA LYS A 113 5.74 -2.64 -4.99
C LYS A 113 4.22 -2.52 -5.06
N THR A 114 3.66 -2.85 -6.21
CA THR A 114 2.23 -3.00 -6.42
C THR A 114 1.93 -4.41 -6.90
N THR A 115 0.91 -5.02 -6.32
CA THR A 115 0.47 -6.38 -6.69
C THR A 115 -0.99 -6.35 -7.08
N ALA A 116 -1.29 -6.97 -8.23
CA ALA A 116 -2.64 -7.22 -8.70
C ALA A 116 -3.15 -8.54 -8.13
N LEU A 117 -4.34 -8.52 -7.56
CA LEU A 117 -5.01 -9.69 -6.99
C LEU A 117 -6.28 -9.99 -7.78
N ARG A 118 -6.61 -11.26 -7.86
CA ARG A 118 -7.91 -11.76 -8.36
C ARG A 118 -8.51 -12.61 -7.26
N LEU A 119 -9.36 -11.99 -6.44
CA LEU A 119 -9.94 -12.61 -5.26
C LEU A 119 -11.33 -13.16 -5.57
N ASN A 120 -11.64 -14.30 -4.98
CA ASN A 120 -12.95 -14.94 -5.04
C ASN A 120 -13.63 -14.84 -3.68
N GLY A 121 -14.94 -14.99 -3.67
CA GLY A 121 -15.73 -14.96 -2.46
C GLY A 121 -16.72 -13.81 -2.40
N ASP A 122 -17.38 -13.67 -1.27
CA ASP A 122 -18.30 -12.57 -1.00
C ASP A 122 -17.55 -11.26 -0.66
N ARG A 123 -18.31 -10.20 -0.53
CA ARG A 123 -17.76 -8.87 -0.19
C ARG A 123 -16.90 -8.85 1.06
N ALA A 124 -17.31 -9.58 2.09
CA ALA A 124 -16.59 -9.62 3.35
C ALA A 124 -15.27 -10.41 3.23
N GLU A 125 -15.28 -11.49 2.48
CA GLU A 125 -14.11 -12.33 2.19
C GLU A 125 -13.08 -11.56 1.36
N ILE A 126 -13.50 -10.89 0.28
CA ILE A 126 -12.63 -10.06 -0.56
C ILE A 126 -11.95 -8.96 0.27
N ARG A 127 -12.70 -8.28 1.13
CA ARG A 127 -12.13 -7.24 2.00
C ARG A 127 -11.11 -7.81 2.99
N ARG A 128 -11.41 -8.93 3.65
CA ARG A 128 -10.47 -9.57 4.58
C ARG A 128 -9.20 -10.05 3.90
N GLU A 129 -9.33 -10.64 2.71
CA GLU A 129 -8.17 -11.12 1.96
C GLU A 129 -7.31 -9.97 1.43
N SER A 130 -7.92 -8.85 1.07
CA SER A 130 -7.18 -7.61 0.73
C SER A 130 -6.33 -7.10 1.90
N VAL A 131 -6.85 -7.17 3.13
CA VAL A 131 -6.10 -6.82 4.35
C VAL A 131 -4.88 -7.73 4.53
N ARG A 132 -5.07 -9.04 4.45
CA ARG A 132 -3.98 -10.02 4.58
C ARG A 132 -2.91 -9.80 3.52
N SER A 133 -3.34 -9.58 2.27
CA SER A 133 -2.44 -9.41 1.13
C SER A 133 -1.58 -8.15 1.23
N VAL A 134 -2.14 -7.02 1.64
CA VAL A 134 -1.35 -5.78 1.77
C VAL A 134 -0.38 -5.85 2.94
N LEU A 135 -0.74 -6.49 4.05
CA LEU A 135 0.14 -6.67 5.19
C LEU A 135 1.27 -7.68 4.89
N ALA A 136 0.97 -8.76 4.16
CA ALA A 136 1.98 -9.70 3.69
C ALA A 136 2.97 -9.03 2.74
N LEU A 137 2.48 -8.19 1.82
CA LEU A 137 3.33 -7.43 0.91
C LEU A 137 4.25 -6.46 1.66
N LEU A 138 3.73 -5.76 2.68
CA LEU A 138 4.54 -4.88 3.53
C LEU A 138 5.64 -5.67 4.25
N LEU A 139 5.31 -6.80 4.85
CA LEU A 139 6.28 -7.65 5.54
C LEU A 139 7.40 -8.12 4.60
N GLU A 140 7.06 -8.53 3.38
CA GLU A 140 8.02 -8.91 2.34
C GLU A 140 8.99 -7.77 2.01
N GLN A 141 8.49 -6.53 1.88
CA GLN A 141 9.32 -5.37 1.56
C GLN A 141 10.24 -4.98 2.71
N ILE A 142 9.76 -4.99 3.95
CA ILE A 142 10.58 -4.72 5.14
C ILE A 142 11.67 -5.78 5.32
N ALA A 143 11.36 -7.06 5.15
CA ALA A 143 12.34 -8.14 5.23
C ALA A 143 13.41 -8.06 4.12
N GLY A 144 13.01 -7.68 2.89
CA GLY A 144 13.93 -7.44 1.78
C GLY A 144 14.90 -6.29 2.03
N GLU A 145 14.48 -5.23 2.71
CA GLU A 145 15.34 -4.11 3.11
C GLU A 145 16.40 -4.53 4.13
N GLN A 146 16.03 -5.33 5.14
CA GLN A 146 16.96 -5.81 6.16
C GLN A 146 18.10 -6.64 5.56
N THR A 147 17.80 -7.56 4.66
CA THR A 147 18.80 -8.39 3.96
C THR A 147 19.71 -7.57 3.05
N GLY A 148 19.22 -6.49 2.46
CA GLY A 148 20.02 -5.54 1.67
C GLY A 148 21.03 -4.77 2.53
N ASN A 149 20.62 -4.31 3.69
CA ASN A 149 21.48 -3.59 4.63
C ASN A 149 22.58 -4.48 5.24
N GLU A 150 22.27 -5.73 5.57
CA GLU A 150 23.27 -6.68 6.08
C GLU A 150 24.36 -6.97 5.05
N ARG A 151 23.99 -7.16 3.78
CA ARG A 151 24.95 -7.36 2.68
C ARG A 151 25.82 -6.14 2.41
N ALA A 152 25.29 -4.93 2.52
CA ALA A 152 26.06 -3.70 2.35
C ALA A 152 27.10 -3.52 3.46
N GLN A 153 26.75 -3.80 4.73
CA GLN A 153 27.66 -3.74 5.87
C GLN A 153 28.78 -4.79 5.82
N ASP A 154 28.49 -5.99 5.31
CA ASP A 154 29.51 -7.04 5.13
C ASP A 154 30.51 -6.69 4.01
N THR A 155 30.07 -5.98 2.98
CA THR A 155 30.95 -5.52 1.88
C THR A 155 31.90 -4.42 2.35
N GLU A 156 31.45 -3.51 3.21
CA GLU A 156 32.31 -2.47 3.80
C GLU A 156 33.33 -3.03 4.82
N ARG A 157 32.97 -4.09 5.55
CA ARG A 157 33.90 -4.76 6.49
C ARG A 157 34.98 -5.58 5.81
N ASN A 158 34.71 -6.12 4.60
CA ASN A 158 35.66 -6.95 3.86
C ASN A 158 36.49 -6.19 2.79
N GLY A 159 36.24 -4.90 2.59
CA GLY A 159 36.96 -4.04 1.66
C GLY A 159 38.18 -3.29 2.21
N GLY A 160 38.62 -3.61 3.42
CA GLY A 160 39.77 -3.00 4.06
C GLY A 160 41.05 -3.84 3.87
N PHE A 161 41.73 -3.63 2.76
CA PHE A 161 43.17 -3.90 2.61
C PHE A 161 43.83 -2.66 2.04
#